data_1c9069254c63ce0fe8495497108204de
#
_entry.id   1c9069254c63ce0fe8495497108204de
#
_cell.length_a   1.000
_cell.length_b   1.000
_cell.length_c   1.000
_cell.angle_alpha   90.00
_cell.angle_beta   90.00
_cell.angle_gamma   90.00
#
_symmetry.space_group_name_H-M   'P 1'
#
loop_
_entity.id
_entity.type
_entity.pdbx_description
1 polymer ?
#
loop_
_entity_poly.entity_id
_entity_poly.type
_entity_poly.pdbx_seq_one_letter_code
_entity_poly.pdbx_strand_id
1 'polypeptide(L)'
;MRLAIFGDIHGNIEALRAAYQAVEAAADKIFHLGDLGGYAPFVNEVVDFLTAHGISGVQGNYDDTVANDREHCGCRYEDPVQEQMSALSFAWTKSRATPKTKEYLKGLPASLELSASGRKVLLFHAAPHKNNLYWYEDRPEKFFKEMAGKTDADILVYGHTHKPYRKDLEGKVFINAGSVGKPKDGDPRACVTLIEVAPEAVRAEFLRVEYNVEKTAAAILEHGLPEYFAESLRQAR
;
A
#
# COMPACT_ATOMS: atom_id res chain seq x y z
N MET A 1 16.44 -4.07 -14.21
CA MET A 1 15.06 -3.51 -14.22
C MET A 1 14.84 -2.80 -12.90
N ARG A 2 14.32 -1.57 -12.95
CA ARG A 2 14.02 -0.76 -11.76
C ARG A 2 12.50 -0.60 -11.60
N LEU A 3 11.97 -1.09 -10.50
CA LEU A 3 10.55 -1.05 -10.17
C LEU A 3 10.31 -0.01 -9.08
N ALA A 4 9.28 0.82 -9.22
CA ALA A 4 8.78 1.66 -8.12
C ALA A 4 7.47 1.07 -7.60
N ILE A 5 7.37 0.94 -6.29
CA ILE A 5 6.23 0.32 -5.62
C ILE A 5 5.57 1.33 -4.67
N PHE A 6 4.27 1.55 -4.87
CA PHE A 6 3.43 2.38 -4.01
C PHE A 6 2.58 1.47 -3.12
N GLY A 7 2.92 1.36 -1.85
CA GLY A 7 2.10 0.68 -0.86
C GLY A 7 1.06 1.62 -0.26
N ASP A 8 -0.11 1.10 0.07
CA ASP A 8 -1.09 1.67 1.00
C ASP A 8 -1.29 3.20 0.84
N ILE A 9 -2.00 3.61 -0.24
CA ILE A 9 -2.16 5.03 -0.65
C ILE A 9 -3.22 5.75 0.19
N HIS A 10 -4.27 5.04 0.59
CA HIS A 10 -5.28 5.50 1.55
C HIS A 10 -5.86 6.89 1.27
N GLY A 11 -6.29 7.15 0.03
CA GLY A 11 -6.94 8.40 -0.34
C GLY A 11 -6.06 9.65 -0.28
N ASN A 12 -4.75 9.50 -0.05
CA ASN A 12 -3.80 10.62 0.07
C ASN A 12 -3.24 11.01 -1.29
N ILE A 13 -4.02 11.77 -2.05
CA ILE A 13 -3.66 12.19 -3.42
C ILE A 13 -2.42 13.09 -3.45
N GLU A 14 -2.18 13.89 -2.40
CA GLU A 14 -1.02 14.78 -2.33
C GLU A 14 0.28 13.95 -2.21
N ALA A 15 0.27 12.94 -1.35
CA ALA A 15 1.39 12.02 -1.21
C ALA A 15 1.62 11.20 -2.49
N LEU A 16 0.53 10.72 -3.13
CA LEU A 16 0.62 9.95 -4.37
C LEU A 16 1.25 10.77 -5.52
N ARG A 17 0.84 12.04 -5.69
CA ARG A 17 1.40 12.93 -6.71
C ARG A 17 2.88 13.19 -6.48
N ALA A 18 3.27 13.49 -5.24
CA ALA A 18 4.67 13.71 -4.90
C ALA A 18 5.51 12.43 -5.11
N ALA A 19 5.00 11.28 -4.68
CA ALA A 19 5.63 9.99 -4.88
C ALA A 19 5.84 9.66 -6.36
N TYR A 20 4.83 9.90 -7.20
CA TYR A 20 4.92 9.69 -8.63
C TYR A 20 5.99 10.58 -9.27
N GLN A 21 5.95 11.90 -9.02
CA GLN A 21 6.94 12.84 -9.53
C GLN A 21 8.38 12.49 -9.16
N ALA A 22 8.58 11.92 -7.97
CA ALA A 22 9.92 11.54 -7.51
C ALA A 22 10.50 10.33 -8.27
N VAL A 23 9.67 9.49 -8.91
CA VAL A 23 10.13 8.23 -9.48
C VAL A 23 9.79 8.01 -10.95
N GLU A 24 8.90 8.82 -11.57
CA GLU A 24 8.41 8.62 -12.94
C GLU A 24 9.53 8.54 -13.99
N ALA A 25 10.59 9.34 -13.83
CA ALA A 25 11.74 9.35 -14.74
C ALA A 25 12.81 8.29 -14.37
N ALA A 26 12.73 7.69 -13.18
CA ALA A 26 13.76 6.81 -12.63
C ALA A 26 13.37 5.33 -12.65
N ALA A 27 12.09 5.01 -12.75
CA ALA A 27 11.59 3.63 -12.73
C ALA A 27 11.21 3.15 -14.13
N ASP A 28 11.55 1.90 -14.44
CA ASP A 28 11.11 1.26 -15.69
C ASP A 28 9.61 0.92 -15.66
N LYS A 29 9.10 0.60 -14.45
CA LYS A 29 7.68 0.31 -14.19
C LYS A 29 7.29 0.76 -12.79
N ILE A 30 6.04 1.21 -12.66
CA ILE A 30 5.44 1.61 -11.38
C ILE A 30 4.23 0.73 -11.11
N PHE A 31 4.11 0.23 -9.87
CA PHE A 31 2.98 -0.59 -9.41
C PHE A 31 2.46 -0.09 -8.07
N HIS A 32 1.18 -0.36 -7.77
CA HIS A 32 0.63 -0.19 -6.43
C HIS A 32 0.27 -1.54 -5.79
N LEU A 33 0.24 -1.57 -4.46
CA LEU A 33 -0.08 -2.76 -3.67
C LEU A 33 -1.48 -2.74 -3.05
N GLY A 34 -2.37 -1.89 -3.57
CA GLY A 34 -3.73 -1.78 -3.05
C GLY A 34 -3.87 -0.83 -1.87
N ASP A 35 -5.01 -0.93 -1.19
CA ASP A 35 -5.51 -0.03 -0.16
C ASP A 35 -5.50 1.43 -0.66
N LEU A 36 -6.26 1.65 -1.76
CA LEU A 36 -6.31 2.93 -2.46
C LEU A 36 -7.17 3.96 -1.71
N GLY A 37 -8.17 3.51 -0.95
CA GLY A 37 -9.04 4.33 -0.12
C GLY A 37 -8.79 4.17 1.38
N GLY A 38 -9.55 4.93 2.17
CA GLY A 38 -9.45 4.92 3.63
C GLY A 38 -8.59 6.07 4.18
N TYR A 39 -8.90 6.49 5.37
CA TYR A 39 -8.22 7.49 6.21
C TYR A 39 -8.19 8.92 5.65
N ALA A 40 -7.85 9.13 4.37
CA ALA A 40 -7.94 10.42 3.70
C ALA A 40 -9.03 10.43 2.61
N PRO A 41 -9.52 11.63 2.16
CA PRO A 41 -10.81 11.73 1.49
C PRO A 41 -10.82 11.44 -0.02
N PHE A 42 -9.67 11.23 -0.68
CA PHE A 42 -9.58 11.32 -2.14
C PHE A 42 -9.48 9.96 -2.84
N VAL A 43 -10.32 8.96 -2.44
CA VAL A 43 -10.30 7.61 -3.06
C VAL A 43 -10.57 7.65 -4.57
N ASN A 44 -11.50 8.50 -5.02
CA ASN A 44 -11.86 8.61 -6.44
C ASN A 44 -10.71 9.24 -7.24
N GLU A 45 -10.13 10.31 -6.74
CA GLU A 45 -9.01 11.04 -7.34
C GLU A 45 -7.74 10.17 -7.40
N VAL A 46 -7.53 9.31 -6.40
CA VAL A 46 -6.45 8.30 -6.42
C VAL A 46 -6.66 7.32 -7.57
N VAL A 47 -7.85 6.75 -7.70
CA VAL A 47 -8.17 5.81 -8.78
C VAL A 47 -8.05 6.48 -10.15
N ASP A 48 -8.56 7.70 -10.29
CA ASP A 48 -8.45 8.47 -11.54
C ASP A 48 -6.98 8.76 -11.89
N PHE A 49 -6.16 9.12 -10.90
CA PHE A 49 -4.73 9.36 -11.09
C PHE A 49 -4.00 8.09 -11.56
N LEU A 50 -4.20 6.96 -10.87
CA LEU A 50 -3.56 5.69 -11.23
C LEU A 50 -3.96 5.24 -12.65
N THR A 51 -5.24 5.40 -12.98
CA THR A 51 -5.76 5.08 -14.32
C THR A 51 -5.15 5.96 -15.40
N ALA A 52 -5.10 7.28 -15.17
CA ALA A 52 -4.56 8.26 -16.12
C ALA A 52 -3.06 8.03 -16.41
N HIS A 53 -2.31 7.54 -15.44
CA HIS A 53 -0.87 7.26 -15.59
C HIS A 53 -0.56 5.79 -15.92
N GLY A 54 -1.59 4.95 -16.14
CA GLY A 54 -1.41 3.53 -16.48
C GLY A 54 -0.71 2.71 -15.40
N ILE A 55 -0.84 3.11 -14.12
CA ILE A 55 -0.22 2.42 -12.99
C ILE A 55 -1.08 1.24 -12.59
N SER A 56 -0.59 0.04 -12.84
CA SER A 56 -1.24 -1.22 -12.48
C SER A 56 -0.91 -1.63 -11.05
N GLY A 57 -1.71 -2.52 -10.46
CA GLY A 57 -1.43 -3.01 -9.10
C GLY A 57 -2.34 -4.16 -8.68
N VAL A 58 -2.36 -4.41 -7.40
CA VAL A 58 -3.12 -5.50 -6.77
C VAL A 58 -4.19 -4.95 -5.84
N GLN A 59 -5.17 -5.78 -5.50
CA GLN A 59 -6.27 -5.45 -4.62
C GLN A 59 -5.84 -5.54 -3.14
N GLY A 60 -6.05 -4.46 -2.38
CA GLY A 60 -5.94 -4.44 -0.93
C GLY A 60 -7.22 -4.90 -0.22
N ASN A 61 -7.17 -5.03 1.09
CA ASN A 61 -8.36 -5.39 1.87
C ASN A 61 -9.41 -4.27 1.89
N TYR A 62 -9.01 -2.99 1.92
CA TYR A 62 -9.95 -1.88 1.76
C TYR A 62 -10.60 -1.89 0.38
N ASP A 63 -9.83 -2.15 -0.66
CA ASP A 63 -10.34 -2.17 -2.04
C ASP A 63 -11.41 -3.25 -2.21
N ASP A 64 -11.12 -4.50 -1.79
CA ASP A 64 -12.07 -5.61 -1.83
C ASP A 64 -13.35 -5.29 -1.04
N THR A 65 -13.20 -4.78 0.18
CA THR A 65 -14.34 -4.58 1.07
C THR A 65 -15.21 -3.38 0.67
N VAL A 66 -14.60 -2.29 0.17
CA VAL A 66 -15.32 -1.13 -0.40
C VAL A 66 -16.03 -1.50 -1.69
N ALA A 67 -15.34 -2.22 -2.60
CA ALA A 67 -15.90 -2.62 -3.89
C ALA A 67 -17.09 -3.57 -3.78
N ASN A 68 -17.11 -4.42 -2.76
CA ASN A 68 -18.15 -5.43 -2.53
C ASN A 68 -19.16 -5.02 -1.44
N ASP A 69 -19.18 -3.75 -1.02
CA ASP A 69 -20.09 -3.20 -0.01
C ASP A 69 -20.12 -3.98 1.31
N ARG A 70 -18.98 -4.59 1.72
CA ARG A 70 -18.90 -5.36 2.95
C ARG A 70 -19.10 -4.48 4.20
N GLU A 71 -19.31 -5.08 5.35
CA GLU A 71 -19.62 -4.36 6.60
C GLU A 71 -18.38 -3.72 7.24
N HIS A 72 -17.18 -4.31 7.05
CA HIS A 72 -15.93 -3.84 7.65
C HIS A 72 -14.72 -4.10 6.73
N CYS A 73 -13.61 -3.39 6.98
CA CYS A 73 -12.37 -3.48 6.18
C CYS A 73 -11.62 -4.81 6.32
N GLY A 74 -12.00 -5.67 7.26
CA GLY A 74 -11.28 -6.91 7.56
C GLY A 74 -9.97 -6.71 8.35
N CYS A 75 -9.69 -5.48 8.80
CA CYS A 75 -8.52 -5.17 9.61
C CYS A 75 -8.65 -5.72 11.02
N ARG A 76 -7.50 -5.89 11.71
CA ARG A 76 -7.44 -6.30 13.10
C ARG A 76 -6.88 -5.13 13.92
N TYR A 77 -7.53 -4.84 15.05
CA TYR A 77 -7.12 -3.77 15.95
C TYR A 77 -6.94 -4.33 17.37
N GLU A 78 -5.97 -3.79 18.10
CA GLU A 78 -5.74 -4.10 19.52
C GLU A 78 -6.29 -2.98 20.41
N ASP A 79 -6.40 -1.76 19.86
CA ASP A 79 -6.93 -0.58 20.52
C ASP A 79 -8.38 -0.31 20.07
N PRO A 80 -9.37 -0.31 20.99
CA PRO A 80 -10.77 -0.04 20.68
C PRO A 80 -11.02 1.33 20.03
N VAL A 81 -10.21 2.36 20.36
CA VAL A 81 -10.33 3.68 19.74
C VAL A 81 -9.91 3.60 18.27
N GLN A 82 -8.82 2.92 17.98
CA GLN A 82 -8.36 2.71 16.62
C GLN A 82 -9.40 1.91 15.81
N GLU A 83 -10.02 0.88 16.40
CA GLU A 83 -11.07 0.11 15.77
C GLU A 83 -12.27 0.99 15.41
N GLN A 84 -12.78 1.79 16.36
CA GLN A 84 -13.89 2.71 16.12
C GLN A 84 -13.58 3.74 15.04
N MET A 85 -12.41 4.38 15.10
CA MET A 85 -12.00 5.36 14.09
C MET A 85 -11.89 4.71 12.71
N SER A 86 -11.30 3.53 12.62
CA SER A 86 -11.18 2.81 11.35
C SER A 86 -12.52 2.40 10.77
N ALA A 87 -13.49 2.04 11.60
CA ALA A 87 -14.87 1.78 11.15
C ALA A 87 -15.51 3.03 10.56
N LEU A 88 -15.31 4.21 11.18
CA LEU A 88 -15.79 5.50 10.65
C LEU A 88 -15.14 5.82 9.30
N SER A 89 -13.84 5.68 9.19
CA SER A 89 -13.10 5.87 7.93
C SER A 89 -13.61 4.95 6.83
N PHE A 90 -13.82 3.68 7.16
CA PHE A 90 -14.31 2.69 6.21
C PHE A 90 -15.72 3.02 5.71
N ALA A 91 -16.65 3.31 6.62
CA ALA A 91 -18.03 3.69 6.27
C ALA A 91 -18.05 4.97 5.40
N TRP A 92 -17.23 5.96 5.75
CA TRP A 92 -17.08 7.19 4.98
C TRP A 92 -16.57 6.89 3.56
N THR A 93 -15.48 6.16 3.43
CA THR A 93 -14.88 5.80 2.13
C THR A 93 -15.87 5.05 1.25
N LYS A 94 -16.55 4.04 1.82
CA LYS A 94 -17.58 3.26 1.13
C LYS A 94 -18.73 4.13 0.59
N SER A 95 -19.14 5.14 1.37
CA SER A 95 -20.21 6.07 0.97
C SER A 95 -19.79 7.05 -0.13
N ARG A 96 -18.50 7.34 -0.27
CA ARG A 96 -17.94 8.31 -1.23
C ARG A 96 -17.37 7.69 -2.49
N ALA A 97 -17.00 6.41 -2.45
CA ALA A 97 -16.52 5.69 -3.63
C ALA A 97 -17.62 5.65 -4.71
N THR A 98 -17.30 6.22 -5.89
CA THR A 98 -18.23 6.24 -7.03
C THR A 98 -18.42 4.83 -7.61
N PRO A 99 -19.48 4.56 -8.39
CA PRO A 99 -19.63 3.29 -9.10
C PRO A 99 -18.41 2.94 -9.96
N LYS A 100 -17.84 3.93 -10.66
CA LYS A 100 -16.61 3.77 -11.46
C LYS A 100 -15.43 3.33 -10.59
N THR A 101 -15.25 3.99 -9.44
CA THR A 101 -14.19 3.63 -8.47
C THR A 101 -14.38 2.21 -7.94
N LYS A 102 -15.60 1.84 -7.53
CA LYS A 102 -15.91 0.49 -7.05
C LYS A 102 -15.65 -0.57 -8.11
N GLU A 103 -16.00 -0.28 -9.37
CA GLU A 103 -15.73 -1.19 -10.50
C GLU A 103 -14.22 -1.38 -10.71
N TYR A 104 -13.43 -0.30 -10.68
CA TYR A 104 -11.98 -0.36 -10.75
C TYR A 104 -11.39 -1.22 -9.61
N LEU A 105 -11.76 -0.93 -8.36
CA LEU A 105 -11.30 -1.65 -7.17
C LEU A 105 -11.66 -3.14 -7.24
N LYS A 106 -12.85 -3.47 -7.74
CA LYS A 106 -13.31 -4.87 -7.92
C LYS A 106 -12.53 -5.61 -9.00
N GLY A 107 -12.08 -4.89 -10.03
CA GLY A 107 -11.31 -5.45 -11.15
C GLY A 107 -9.83 -5.70 -10.83
N LEU A 108 -9.33 -5.23 -9.69
CA LEU A 108 -7.93 -5.44 -9.31
C LEU A 108 -7.65 -6.92 -8.99
N PRO A 109 -6.55 -7.50 -9.49
CA PRO A 109 -6.15 -8.86 -9.16
C PRO A 109 -5.65 -8.98 -7.72
N ALA A 110 -5.79 -10.15 -7.11
CA ALA A 110 -5.27 -10.42 -5.76
C ALA A 110 -3.73 -10.40 -5.71
N SER A 111 -3.08 -10.72 -6.82
CA SER A 111 -1.61 -10.70 -6.97
C SER A 111 -1.22 -10.48 -8.43
N LEU A 112 -0.01 -9.96 -8.63
CA LEU A 112 0.63 -9.83 -9.94
C LEU A 112 1.99 -10.52 -9.92
N GLU A 113 2.23 -11.38 -10.90
CA GLU A 113 3.53 -11.99 -11.14
C GLU A 113 4.19 -11.34 -12.35
N LEU A 114 5.47 -10.99 -12.21
CA LEU A 114 6.26 -10.45 -13.30
C LEU A 114 7.67 -11.04 -13.29
N SER A 115 8.30 -11.07 -14.47
CA SER A 115 9.71 -11.41 -14.60
C SER A 115 10.54 -10.14 -14.70
N ALA A 116 11.57 -10.04 -13.86
CA ALA A 116 12.53 -8.95 -13.86
C ALA A 116 13.96 -9.52 -13.87
N SER A 117 14.72 -9.28 -14.94
CA SER A 117 16.11 -9.75 -15.08
C SER A 117 16.27 -11.25 -14.79
N GLY A 118 15.32 -12.09 -15.25
CA GLY A 118 15.33 -13.53 -15.04
C GLY A 118 14.85 -14.02 -13.68
N ARG A 119 14.44 -13.11 -12.77
CA ARG A 119 13.84 -13.43 -11.47
C ARG A 119 12.33 -13.28 -11.49
N LYS A 120 11.64 -14.13 -10.76
CA LYS A 120 10.20 -14.04 -10.54
C LYS A 120 9.90 -13.08 -9.39
N VAL A 121 9.10 -12.07 -9.65
CA VAL A 121 8.63 -11.09 -8.64
C VAL A 121 7.13 -11.28 -8.46
N LEU A 122 6.68 -11.48 -7.24
CA LEU A 122 5.29 -11.58 -6.86
C LEU A 122 4.87 -10.36 -6.05
N LEU A 123 3.90 -9.60 -6.56
CA LEU A 123 3.28 -8.47 -5.87
C LEU A 123 1.93 -8.91 -5.30
N PHE A 124 1.66 -8.60 -4.06
CA PHE A 124 0.38 -8.85 -3.38
C PHE A 124 0.21 -7.83 -2.25
N HIS A 125 -1.01 -7.69 -1.69
CA HIS A 125 -1.21 -6.69 -0.64
C HIS A 125 -0.62 -7.12 0.71
N ALA A 126 -1.05 -8.25 1.26
CA ALA A 126 -0.67 -8.69 2.61
C ALA A 126 -0.02 -10.07 2.66
N ALA A 127 -0.60 -11.06 1.99
CA ALA A 127 -0.03 -12.39 1.83
C ALA A 127 -0.53 -13.04 0.54
N PRO A 128 0.19 -14.02 -0.03
CA PRO A 128 -0.18 -14.64 -1.31
C PRO A 128 -1.58 -15.27 -1.35
N HIS A 129 -2.15 -15.59 -0.20
CA HIS A 129 -3.45 -16.27 -0.07
C HIS A 129 -4.44 -15.52 0.81
N LYS A 130 -4.07 -14.36 1.36
CA LYS A 130 -4.90 -13.61 2.29
C LYS A 130 -4.53 -12.12 2.28
N ASN A 131 -5.50 -11.25 1.97
CA ASN A 131 -5.27 -9.82 1.81
C ASN A 131 -5.29 -8.98 3.12
N ASN A 132 -5.33 -9.62 4.30
CA ASN A 132 -5.37 -8.94 5.61
C ASN A 132 -4.47 -9.61 6.66
N LEU A 133 -3.40 -10.27 6.26
CA LEU A 133 -2.43 -10.88 7.16
C LEU A 133 -1.29 -9.90 7.48
N TYR A 134 -1.12 -9.56 8.76
CA TYR A 134 -0.04 -8.69 9.21
C TYR A 134 1.31 -9.40 9.20
N TRP A 135 2.16 -9.02 8.27
CA TRP A 135 3.48 -9.58 8.06
C TRP A 135 4.56 -8.56 8.44
N TYR A 136 4.90 -8.53 9.73
CA TYR A 136 5.94 -7.68 10.30
C TYR A 136 7.33 -8.30 10.17
N GLU A 137 8.37 -7.47 10.21
CA GLU A 137 9.78 -7.87 10.10
C GLU A 137 10.22 -8.83 11.22
N ASP A 138 9.71 -8.63 12.43
CA ASP A 138 10.03 -9.38 13.64
C ASP A 138 9.33 -10.74 13.75
N ARG A 139 8.49 -11.11 12.77
CA ARG A 139 7.94 -12.46 12.72
C ARG A 139 9.05 -13.50 12.69
N PRO A 140 8.86 -14.64 13.37
CA PRO A 140 9.85 -15.74 13.38
C PRO A 140 10.21 -16.20 11.95
N GLU A 141 11.44 -16.63 11.72
CA GLU A 141 11.88 -17.16 10.42
C GLU A 141 10.99 -18.29 9.90
N LYS A 142 10.49 -19.14 10.79
CA LYS A 142 9.52 -20.20 10.44
C LYS A 142 8.32 -19.66 9.67
N PHE A 143 7.81 -18.48 10.04
CA PHE A 143 6.70 -17.83 9.34
C PHE A 143 7.10 -17.43 7.90
N PHE A 144 8.29 -16.84 7.72
CA PHE A 144 8.80 -16.48 6.39
C PHE A 144 8.99 -17.72 5.51
N LYS A 145 9.54 -18.80 6.07
CA LYS A 145 9.71 -20.09 5.37
C LYS A 145 8.38 -20.69 4.93
N GLU A 146 7.38 -20.65 5.80
CA GLU A 146 6.03 -21.12 5.49
C GLU A 146 5.40 -20.30 4.34
N MET A 147 5.54 -18.98 4.36
CA MET A 147 5.03 -18.10 3.30
C MET A 147 5.82 -18.30 2.00
N ALA A 148 7.14 -18.45 2.09
CA ALA A 148 8.00 -18.73 0.94
C ALA A 148 7.64 -20.04 0.23
N GLY A 149 7.22 -21.05 0.98
CA GLY A 149 6.80 -22.36 0.46
C GLY A 149 5.48 -22.32 -0.33
N LYS A 150 4.72 -21.21 -0.27
CA LYS A 150 3.45 -21.06 -0.99
C LYS A 150 3.59 -20.49 -2.41
N THR A 151 4.81 -20.13 -2.82
CA THR A 151 5.10 -19.55 -4.14
C THR A 151 6.50 -19.93 -4.60
N ASP A 152 6.70 -19.99 -5.90
CA ASP A 152 8.01 -20.15 -6.54
C ASP A 152 8.71 -18.83 -6.85
N ALA A 153 8.10 -17.68 -6.48
CA ALA A 153 8.72 -16.37 -6.66
C ALA A 153 10.01 -16.21 -5.88
N ASP A 154 11.00 -15.53 -6.47
CA ASP A 154 12.28 -15.19 -5.87
C ASP A 154 12.19 -13.96 -4.98
N ILE A 155 11.29 -13.02 -5.35
CA ILE A 155 11.09 -11.72 -4.70
C ILE A 155 9.61 -11.57 -4.38
N LEU A 156 9.29 -11.40 -3.10
CA LEU A 156 7.94 -11.19 -2.60
C LEU A 156 7.81 -9.74 -2.13
N VAL A 157 6.89 -8.98 -2.73
CA VAL A 157 6.69 -7.56 -2.43
C VAL A 157 5.25 -7.34 -1.95
N TYR A 158 5.10 -6.72 -0.80
CA TYR A 158 3.82 -6.54 -0.11
C TYR A 158 3.77 -5.26 0.73
N GLY A 159 2.60 -4.92 1.28
CA GLY A 159 2.32 -3.73 2.08
C GLY A 159 1.61 -4.06 3.40
N HIS A 160 0.42 -3.45 3.60
CA HIS A 160 -0.55 -3.66 4.67
C HIS A 160 -0.12 -3.24 6.09
N THR A 161 1.15 -3.43 6.45
CA THR A 161 1.65 -3.01 7.78
C THR A 161 2.07 -1.55 7.84
N HIS A 162 2.26 -0.90 6.68
CA HIS A 162 2.76 0.46 6.49
C HIS A 162 4.18 0.71 7.03
N LYS A 163 4.91 -0.36 7.34
CA LYS A 163 6.28 -0.31 7.87
C LYS A 163 7.22 -0.94 6.85
N PRO A 164 8.09 -0.16 6.20
CA PRO A 164 8.97 -0.68 5.18
C PRO A 164 10.09 -1.52 5.79
N TYR A 165 10.39 -2.65 5.17
CA TYR A 165 11.56 -3.46 5.51
C TYR A 165 11.95 -4.39 4.38
N ARG A 166 13.18 -4.88 4.42
CA ARG A 166 13.68 -5.95 3.59
C ARG A 166 14.24 -7.06 4.47
N LYS A 167 13.97 -8.30 4.09
CA LYS A 167 14.53 -9.50 4.72
C LYS A 167 14.91 -10.50 3.65
N ASP A 168 16.13 -11.01 3.74
CA ASP A 168 16.63 -12.06 2.85
C ASP A 168 16.67 -13.38 3.63
N LEU A 169 16.06 -14.42 3.10
CA LEU A 169 15.99 -15.72 3.75
C LEU A 169 15.94 -16.84 2.69
N GLU A 170 16.85 -17.82 2.78
CA GLU A 170 16.88 -19.02 1.93
C GLU A 170 16.81 -18.72 0.42
N GLY A 171 17.55 -17.70 -0.02
CA GLY A 171 17.62 -17.29 -1.43
C GLY A 171 16.42 -16.49 -1.94
N LYS A 172 15.40 -16.25 -1.12
CA LYS A 172 14.27 -15.38 -1.41
C LYS A 172 14.43 -14.01 -0.76
N VAL A 173 13.88 -12.99 -1.41
CA VAL A 173 13.87 -11.61 -0.93
C VAL A 173 12.44 -11.21 -0.57
N PHE A 174 12.23 -10.75 0.65
CA PHE A 174 10.96 -10.27 1.19
C PHE A 174 11.05 -8.75 1.37
N ILE A 175 10.11 -8.02 0.78
CA ILE A 175 10.09 -6.55 0.83
C ILE A 175 8.69 -6.08 1.21
N ASN A 176 8.57 -5.44 2.36
CA ASN A 176 7.39 -4.66 2.66
C ASN A 176 7.63 -3.24 2.14
N ALA A 177 6.74 -2.76 1.30
CA ALA A 177 6.91 -1.47 0.62
C ALA A 177 6.62 -0.25 1.51
N GLY A 178 6.15 -0.45 2.72
CA GLY A 178 5.68 0.65 3.55
C GLY A 178 4.38 1.26 3.02
N SER A 179 4.19 2.56 3.23
CA SER A 179 2.98 3.27 2.78
C SER A 179 3.33 4.62 2.16
N VAL A 180 2.71 4.91 1.02
CA VAL A 180 2.75 6.24 0.40
C VAL A 180 1.86 7.21 1.16
N GLY A 181 0.64 6.79 1.49
CA GLY A 181 -0.38 7.70 2.00
C GLY A 181 -0.52 7.78 3.51
N LYS A 182 -0.12 6.73 4.24
CA LYS A 182 -0.26 6.65 5.70
C LYS A 182 0.86 5.84 6.34
N PRO A 183 2.11 6.32 6.36
CA PRO A 183 3.21 5.67 7.07
C PRO A 183 2.88 5.46 8.56
N LYS A 184 3.44 4.38 9.16
CA LYS A 184 3.26 4.02 10.59
C LYS A 184 4.60 3.69 11.26
N ASP A 185 5.63 4.42 10.89
CA ASP A 185 7.01 4.20 11.34
C ASP A 185 7.68 5.46 11.90
N GLY A 186 6.87 6.50 12.19
CA GLY A 186 7.32 7.75 12.79
C GLY A 186 7.85 8.78 11.78
N ASP A 187 7.87 8.47 10.47
CA ASP A 187 8.26 9.42 9.42
C ASP A 187 7.04 9.76 8.55
N PRO A 188 6.49 10.99 8.61
CA PRO A 188 5.28 11.36 7.88
C PRO A 188 5.46 11.52 6.37
N ARG A 189 6.70 11.49 5.87
CA ARG A 189 6.97 11.54 4.44
C ARG A 189 6.48 10.28 3.74
N ALA A 190 5.97 10.43 2.50
CA ALA A 190 5.56 9.29 1.71
C ALA A 190 6.72 8.29 1.52
N CYS A 191 6.46 7.01 1.71
CA CYS A 191 7.44 5.96 1.46
C CYS A 191 7.20 5.34 0.08
N VAL A 192 8.17 5.48 -0.83
CA VAL A 192 8.20 4.79 -2.12
C VAL A 192 9.31 3.75 -2.07
N THR A 193 8.99 2.51 -2.41
CA THR A 193 10.02 1.46 -2.49
C THR A 193 10.53 1.34 -3.92
N LEU A 194 11.81 1.60 -4.10
CA LEU A 194 12.53 1.36 -5.36
C LEU A 194 13.23 0.01 -5.28
N ILE A 195 12.95 -0.88 -6.24
CA ILE A 195 13.56 -2.21 -6.32
C ILE A 195 14.36 -2.29 -7.62
N GLU A 196 15.66 -2.39 -7.49
CA GLU A 196 16.55 -2.67 -8.60
C GLU A 196 16.82 -4.18 -8.66
N VAL A 197 16.34 -4.81 -9.74
CA VAL A 197 16.50 -6.24 -9.97
C VAL A 197 17.54 -6.43 -11.07
N ALA A 198 18.66 -7.05 -10.71
CA ALA A 198 19.69 -7.51 -11.62
C ALA A 198 19.81 -9.05 -11.53
N PRO A 199 20.45 -9.73 -12.52
CA PRO A 199 20.60 -11.20 -12.48
C PRO A 199 21.23 -11.68 -11.17
N GLU A 200 22.27 -10.97 -10.70
CA GLU A 200 23.10 -11.39 -9.55
C GLU A 200 22.68 -10.72 -8.23
N ALA A 201 21.84 -9.66 -8.28
CA ALA A 201 21.52 -8.88 -7.09
C ALA A 201 20.13 -8.27 -7.14
N VAL A 202 19.52 -8.15 -5.97
CA VAL A 202 18.30 -7.35 -5.74
C VAL A 202 18.65 -6.27 -4.72
N ARG A 203 18.36 -5.01 -5.04
CA ARG A 203 18.49 -3.89 -4.09
C ARG A 203 17.13 -3.29 -3.84
N ALA A 204 16.84 -2.93 -2.61
CA ALA A 204 15.65 -2.19 -2.24
C ALA A 204 16.07 -0.90 -1.52
N GLU A 205 15.48 0.21 -1.95
CA GLU A 205 15.63 1.52 -1.34
C GLU A 205 14.25 2.01 -0.91
N PHE A 206 14.14 2.51 0.31
CA PHE A 206 12.92 3.11 0.84
C PHE A 206 13.05 4.64 0.77
N LEU A 207 12.68 5.18 -0.38
CA LEU A 207 12.76 6.62 -0.65
C LEU A 207 11.68 7.37 0.14
N ARG A 208 12.10 8.36 0.94
CA ARG A 208 11.21 9.25 1.67
C ARG A 208 10.97 10.52 0.89
N VAL A 209 9.73 10.72 0.48
CA VAL A 209 9.32 11.84 -0.37
C VAL A 209 8.51 12.83 0.45
N GLU A 210 8.98 14.07 0.50
CA GLU A 210 8.24 15.16 1.13
C GLU A 210 7.00 15.53 0.32
N TYR A 211 5.90 15.79 1.01
CA TYR A 211 4.67 16.31 0.45
C TYR A 211 3.99 17.24 1.44
N ASN A 212 2.95 17.95 1.03
CA ASN A 212 2.24 18.85 1.92
C ASN A 212 1.27 18.07 2.84
N VAL A 213 1.80 17.57 3.97
CA VAL A 213 1.04 16.82 4.99
C VAL A 213 -0.14 17.65 5.52
N GLU A 214 0.07 18.96 5.76
CA GLU A 214 -0.96 19.85 6.29
C GLU A 214 -2.13 20.05 5.32
N LYS A 215 -1.86 20.02 4.01
CA LYS A 215 -2.94 20.07 3.00
C LYS A 215 -3.84 18.85 3.08
N THR A 216 -3.27 17.65 3.25
CA THR A 216 -4.04 16.42 3.45
C THR A 216 -4.76 16.42 4.80
N ALA A 217 -4.09 16.87 5.87
CA ALA A 217 -4.69 16.98 7.20
C ALA A 217 -5.89 17.95 7.22
N ALA A 218 -5.77 19.11 6.57
CA ALA A 218 -6.88 20.05 6.42
C ALA A 218 -8.03 19.43 5.63
N ALA A 219 -7.74 18.75 4.52
CA ALA A 219 -8.77 18.07 3.72
C ALA A 219 -9.51 16.97 4.51
N ILE A 220 -8.83 16.23 5.37
CA ILE A 220 -9.46 15.25 6.28
C ILE A 220 -10.55 15.92 7.11
N LEU A 221 -10.25 17.07 7.72
CA LEU A 221 -11.20 17.84 8.55
C LEU A 221 -12.33 18.45 7.71
N GLU A 222 -12.00 19.08 6.59
CA GLU A 222 -12.97 19.72 5.68
C GLU A 222 -14.02 18.73 5.13
N HIS A 223 -13.64 17.46 4.95
CA HIS A 223 -14.54 16.41 4.51
C HIS A 223 -15.27 15.68 5.65
N GLY A 224 -15.12 16.16 6.89
CA GLY A 224 -15.83 15.63 8.05
C GLY A 224 -15.28 14.29 8.56
N LEU A 225 -14.06 13.93 8.19
CA LEU A 225 -13.38 12.79 8.78
C LEU A 225 -12.83 13.16 10.18
N PRO A 226 -12.70 12.21 11.12
CA PRO A 226 -12.18 12.48 12.45
C PRO A 226 -10.78 13.11 12.46
N GLU A 227 -10.57 14.10 13.35
CA GLU A 227 -9.26 14.73 13.59
C GLU A 227 -8.15 13.72 13.91
N TYR A 228 -8.54 12.59 14.51
CA TYR A 228 -7.66 11.45 14.77
C TYR A 228 -6.80 11.06 13.55
N PHE A 229 -7.36 11.13 12.33
CA PHE A 229 -6.61 10.79 11.12
C PHE A 229 -5.62 11.87 10.70
N ALA A 230 -5.98 13.14 10.88
CA ALA A 230 -5.07 14.26 10.63
C ALA A 230 -3.86 14.18 11.57
N GLU A 231 -4.10 13.95 12.87
CA GLU A 231 -3.04 13.77 13.87
C GLU A 231 -2.20 12.52 13.61
N SER A 232 -2.86 11.39 13.29
CA SER A 232 -2.18 10.15 12.94
C SER A 232 -1.26 10.30 11.72
N LEU A 233 -1.68 11.09 10.72
CA LEU A 233 -0.88 11.40 9.54
C LEU A 233 0.35 12.23 9.88
N ARG A 234 0.19 13.31 10.68
CA ARG A 234 1.30 14.18 11.14
C ARG A 234 2.36 13.42 11.92
N GLN A 235 1.93 12.42 12.68
CA GLN A 235 2.79 11.64 13.58
C GLN A 235 3.27 10.33 12.99
N ALA A 236 2.79 9.96 11.82
CA ALA A 236 3.09 8.70 11.14
C ALA A 236 2.85 7.46 12.03
N ARG A 237 1.64 7.35 12.60
CA ARG A 237 1.25 6.29 13.54
C ARG A 237 -0.09 5.64 13.21
#